data_419991b6b15c7bcfdcaa9aa4f4ac6250
#
_entry.id   419991b6b15c7bcfdcaa9aa4f4ac6250
#
_cell.length_a   1.000
_cell.length_b   1.000
_cell.length_c   1.000
_cell.angle_alpha   90.00
_cell.angle_beta   90.00
_cell.angle_gamma   90.00
#
_symmetry.space_group_name_H-M   'P 1'
#
loop_
_entity.id
_entity.type
_entity.pdbx_description
1 polymer ?
#
loop_
_entity_poly.entity_id
_entity_poly.type
_entity_poly.pdbx_seq_one_letter_code
_entity_poly.pdbx_strand_id
1 'polypeptide(L)'
;MRYASDAPLLDVAAISSHKSAMSARRLRLLKEHQEALRACRRCPEMHRGVVVGPPLLTKVLLVGQAPGDKEPALGRPFAWTAGKQLFKWFAELGIDEATFRERVYMAATCRCFPGKQPRGGDRVPSDAEVQNCRPWLEREIELLEPDLLLPVGRLAIEQFLPAKPLVEHIGKQQRITLANRALDVIPLPHPSGASTWPRTEPGKTLTQRAFRLIAKHPAWRELATQV
;
A
#
# COMPACT_ATOMS: atom_id res chain seq x y z
N MET A 1 35.18 -5.53 47.86
CA MET A 1 33.75 -5.20 47.63
C MET A 1 33.45 -5.55 46.20
N ARG A 2 32.67 -6.60 45.96
CA ARG A 2 32.20 -6.98 44.60
C ARG A 2 30.78 -6.46 44.46
N TYR A 3 30.57 -5.51 43.55
CA TYR A 3 29.22 -5.12 43.14
C TYR A 3 28.70 -6.15 42.15
N ALA A 4 27.74 -6.96 42.57
CA ALA A 4 26.93 -7.77 41.68
C ALA A 4 25.86 -6.82 41.07
N SER A 5 25.90 -6.59 39.76
CA SER A 5 24.86 -5.91 39.02
C SER A 5 23.77 -6.93 38.66
N ASP A 6 22.78 -7.09 39.51
CA ASP A 6 21.54 -7.79 39.17
C ASP A 6 20.70 -6.89 38.23
N ALA A 7 20.96 -6.94 36.92
CA ALA A 7 20.02 -6.44 35.94
C ALA A 7 18.87 -7.46 35.83
N PRO A 8 17.59 -7.03 35.98
CA PRO A 8 16.47 -7.95 35.86
C PRO A 8 16.45 -8.57 34.45
N LEU A 9 16.50 -9.89 34.39
CA LEU A 9 16.26 -10.64 33.16
C LEU A 9 14.85 -10.29 32.67
N LEU A 10 14.75 -9.54 31.55
CA LEU A 10 13.49 -9.27 30.91
C LEU A 10 12.82 -10.60 30.56
N ASP A 11 11.63 -10.82 31.08
CA ASP A 11 10.86 -12.04 30.83
C ASP A 11 10.43 -12.07 29.35
N VAL A 12 11.18 -12.81 28.53
CA VAL A 12 10.98 -12.98 27.08
C VAL A 12 9.59 -13.53 26.78
N ALA A 13 9.04 -14.39 27.66
CA ALA A 13 7.70 -14.95 27.51
C ALA A 13 6.61 -13.89 27.70
N ALA A 14 6.77 -13.01 28.69
CA ALA A 14 5.85 -11.90 28.92
C ALA A 14 5.87 -10.89 27.77
N ILE A 15 7.04 -10.57 27.20
CA ILE A 15 7.18 -9.69 26.03
C ILE A 15 6.51 -10.33 24.80
N SER A 16 6.71 -11.62 24.56
CA SER A 16 6.10 -12.34 23.43
C SER A 16 4.57 -12.39 23.55
N SER A 17 4.04 -12.69 24.74
CA SER A 17 2.60 -12.68 25.01
C SER A 17 1.97 -11.30 24.80
N HIS A 18 2.63 -10.24 25.26
CA HIS A 18 2.15 -8.86 25.06
C HIS A 18 2.14 -8.48 23.58
N LYS A 19 3.17 -8.78 22.80
CA LYS A 19 3.21 -8.54 21.35
C LYS A 19 2.09 -9.28 20.61
N SER A 20 1.83 -10.52 20.98
CA SER A 20 0.75 -11.34 20.39
C SER A 20 -0.63 -10.73 20.68
N ALA A 21 -0.89 -10.33 21.92
CA ALA A 21 -2.15 -9.69 22.30
C ALA A 21 -2.36 -8.34 21.58
N MET A 22 -1.31 -7.53 21.42
CA MET A 22 -1.36 -6.28 20.67
C MET A 22 -1.65 -6.52 19.18
N SER A 23 -1.02 -7.53 18.58
CA SER A 23 -1.28 -7.90 17.17
C SER A 23 -2.72 -8.38 16.97
N ALA A 24 -3.23 -9.22 17.85
CA ALA A 24 -4.62 -9.69 17.80
C ALA A 24 -5.63 -8.51 17.93
N ARG A 25 -5.37 -7.58 18.85
CA ARG A 25 -6.18 -6.36 19.00
C ARG A 25 -6.17 -5.50 17.75
N ARG A 26 -4.99 -5.27 17.15
CA ARG A 26 -4.86 -4.46 15.91
C ARG A 26 -5.57 -5.12 14.74
N LEU A 27 -5.46 -6.45 14.59
CA LEU A 27 -6.16 -7.18 13.53
C LEU A 27 -7.69 -7.07 13.68
N ARG A 28 -8.21 -7.14 14.90
CA ARG A 28 -9.63 -6.91 15.17
C ARG A 28 -10.05 -5.50 14.75
N LEU A 29 -9.33 -4.47 15.19
CA LEU A 29 -9.60 -3.07 14.83
C LEU A 29 -9.54 -2.84 13.30
N LEU A 30 -8.62 -3.52 12.60
CA LEU A 30 -8.53 -3.44 11.14
C LEU A 30 -9.76 -4.08 10.48
N LYS A 31 -10.27 -5.19 10.98
CA LYS A 31 -11.52 -5.82 10.49
C LYS A 31 -12.72 -4.90 10.68
N GLU A 32 -12.90 -4.36 11.89
CA GLU A 32 -13.97 -3.41 12.22
C GLU A 32 -13.88 -2.15 11.31
N HIS A 33 -12.68 -1.63 11.10
CA HIS A 33 -12.43 -0.51 10.20
C HIS A 33 -12.82 -0.84 8.75
N GLN A 34 -12.45 -2.01 8.23
CA GLN A 34 -12.81 -2.44 6.87
C GLN A 34 -14.33 -2.64 6.71
N GLU A 35 -15.04 -3.13 7.73
CA GLU A 35 -16.50 -3.25 7.74
C GLU A 35 -17.15 -1.86 7.65
N ALA A 36 -16.71 -0.91 8.46
CA ALA A 36 -17.17 0.48 8.41
C ALA A 36 -16.86 1.14 7.05
N LEU A 37 -15.68 0.88 6.48
CA LEU A 37 -15.29 1.37 5.16
C LEU A 37 -16.19 0.80 4.06
N ARG A 38 -16.54 -0.48 4.07
CA ARG A 38 -17.50 -1.08 3.11
C ARG A 38 -18.88 -0.41 3.16
N ALA A 39 -19.28 0.08 4.32
CA ALA A 39 -20.54 0.82 4.48
C ALA A 39 -20.45 2.30 4.08
N CYS A 40 -19.27 2.82 3.70
CA CYS A 40 -19.05 4.23 3.34
C CYS A 40 -19.92 4.68 2.16
N ARG A 41 -20.47 5.92 2.25
CA ARG A 41 -21.33 6.54 1.22
C ARG A 41 -21.00 8.03 0.99
N ARG A 42 -19.76 8.44 1.31
CA ARG A 42 -19.35 9.86 1.29
C ARG A 42 -19.19 10.47 -0.09
N CYS A 43 -19.07 9.66 -1.14
CA CYS A 43 -18.82 10.11 -2.51
C CYS A 43 -19.98 9.71 -3.41
N PRO A 44 -21.00 10.58 -3.63
CA PRO A 44 -22.19 10.25 -4.41
C PRO A 44 -21.89 10.00 -5.90
N GLU A 45 -20.87 10.67 -6.44
CA GLU A 45 -20.46 10.58 -7.86
C GLU A 45 -19.61 9.34 -8.16
N MET A 46 -19.16 8.60 -7.13
CA MET A 46 -18.44 7.35 -7.33
C MET A 46 -19.38 6.15 -7.42
N HIS A 47 -19.04 5.20 -8.28
CA HIS A 47 -19.76 3.94 -8.37
C HIS A 47 -19.57 3.14 -7.08
N ARG A 48 -20.67 2.64 -6.52
CA ARG A 48 -20.68 1.85 -5.29
C ARG A 48 -19.99 0.51 -5.47
N GLY A 49 -19.53 -0.04 -4.37
CA GLY A 49 -18.72 -1.23 -4.28
C GLY A 49 -17.33 -0.85 -3.82
N VAL A 50 -17.21 -0.59 -2.50
CA VAL A 50 -15.91 -0.33 -1.87
C VAL A 50 -15.02 -1.56 -2.04
N VAL A 51 -13.85 -1.36 -2.60
CA VAL A 51 -12.87 -2.43 -2.82
C VAL A 51 -11.81 -2.39 -1.73
N VAL A 52 -11.69 -3.49 -0.99
CA VAL A 52 -10.68 -3.70 0.05
C VAL A 52 -10.10 -5.10 -0.08
N GLY A 53 -8.81 -5.23 0.27
CA GLY A 53 -8.15 -6.54 0.40
C GLY A 53 -8.52 -7.27 1.70
N PRO A 54 -7.94 -8.44 1.97
CA PRO A 54 -8.09 -9.12 3.24
C PRO A 54 -7.51 -8.27 4.39
N PRO A 55 -8.05 -8.39 5.62
CA PRO A 55 -7.45 -7.77 6.79
C PRO A 55 -6.14 -8.48 7.14
N LEU A 56 -5.03 -7.83 6.85
CA LEU A 56 -3.68 -8.37 6.98
C LEU A 56 -2.79 -7.38 7.72
N LEU A 57 -2.15 -7.79 8.80
CA LEU A 57 -1.09 -7.01 9.45
C LEU A 57 0.24 -7.31 8.79
N THR A 58 0.82 -6.33 8.15
CA THR A 58 2.09 -6.44 7.43
C THR A 58 2.87 -5.13 7.51
N LYS A 59 4.17 -5.22 7.28
CA LYS A 59 5.07 -4.06 7.24
C LYS A 59 5.18 -3.43 5.84
N VAL A 60 4.54 -4.01 4.83
CA VAL A 60 4.53 -3.49 3.46
C VAL A 60 3.12 -3.08 3.06
N LEU A 61 2.94 -1.78 2.77
CA LEU A 61 1.68 -1.19 2.33
C LEU A 61 1.82 -0.71 0.88
N LEU A 62 0.98 -1.22 -0.02
CA LEU A 62 0.85 -0.71 -1.38
C LEU A 62 -0.42 0.14 -1.49
N VAL A 63 -0.29 1.34 -2.06
CA VAL A 63 -1.40 2.29 -2.25
C VAL A 63 -1.56 2.63 -3.71
N GLY A 64 -2.67 2.21 -4.33
CA GLY A 64 -3.05 2.60 -5.69
C GLY A 64 -3.84 3.91 -5.74
N GLN A 65 -4.32 4.27 -6.94
CA GLN A 65 -5.17 5.44 -7.16
C GLN A 65 -6.62 5.20 -6.70
N ALA A 66 -7.30 4.30 -7.38
CA ALA A 66 -8.69 3.91 -7.16
C ALA A 66 -8.96 2.59 -7.89
N PRO A 67 -10.01 1.84 -7.51
CA PRO A 67 -10.45 0.66 -8.26
C PRO A 67 -10.84 0.99 -9.70
N GLY A 68 -10.55 0.09 -10.63
CA GLY A 68 -11.09 0.10 -11.98
C GLY A 68 -12.51 -0.45 -12.05
N ASP A 69 -13.16 -0.38 -13.22
CA ASP A 69 -14.58 -0.73 -13.43
C ASP A 69 -14.95 -2.19 -13.09
N LYS A 70 -14.02 -3.11 -13.18
CA LYS A 70 -14.25 -4.55 -12.88
C LYS A 70 -14.00 -4.92 -11.42
N GLU A 71 -13.22 -4.14 -10.69
CA GLU A 71 -12.79 -4.47 -9.34
C GLU A 71 -13.92 -4.49 -8.30
N PRO A 72 -14.95 -3.61 -8.36
CA PRO A 72 -16.10 -3.71 -7.45
C PRO A 72 -16.83 -5.07 -7.53
N ALA A 73 -16.98 -5.63 -8.74
CA ALA A 73 -17.60 -6.94 -8.92
C ALA A 73 -16.66 -8.09 -8.50
N LEU A 74 -15.35 -7.93 -8.68
CA LEU A 74 -14.34 -8.92 -8.29
C LEU A 74 -13.98 -8.87 -6.80
N GLY A 75 -14.39 -7.80 -6.09
CA GLY A 75 -14.28 -7.66 -4.64
C GLY A 75 -12.85 -7.56 -4.10
N ARG A 76 -11.84 -7.32 -4.95
CA ARG A 76 -10.43 -7.26 -4.54
C ARG A 76 -9.63 -6.23 -5.34
N PRO A 77 -8.63 -5.56 -4.70
CA PRO A 77 -7.78 -4.58 -5.37
C PRO A 77 -6.90 -5.21 -6.46
N PHE A 78 -6.62 -4.45 -7.50
CA PHE A 78 -5.75 -4.88 -8.61
C PHE A 78 -6.19 -6.21 -9.23
N ALA A 79 -7.51 -6.44 -9.37
CA ALA A 79 -8.04 -7.71 -9.88
C ALA A 79 -8.13 -7.78 -11.42
N TRP A 80 -7.80 -6.70 -12.13
CA TRP A 80 -7.93 -6.61 -13.59
C TRP A 80 -6.60 -6.28 -14.28
N THR A 81 -6.64 -5.65 -15.45
CA THR A 81 -5.46 -5.46 -16.34
C THR A 81 -4.27 -4.76 -15.68
N ALA A 82 -4.50 -3.74 -14.88
CA ALA A 82 -3.44 -3.06 -14.13
C ALA A 82 -2.77 -4.00 -13.13
N GLY A 83 -3.57 -4.84 -12.47
CA GLY A 83 -3.06 -5.86 -11.54
C GLY A 83 -2.17 -6.89 -12.22
N LYS A 84 -2.55 -7.38 -13.40
CA LYS A 84 -1.72 -8.34 -14.16
C LYS A 84 -0.31 -7.79 -14.40
N GLN A 85 -0.20 -6.52 -14.77
CA GLN A 85 1.11 -5.90 -14.98
C GLN A 85 1.85 -5.67 -13.65
N LEU A 86 1.14 -5.24 -12.60
CA LEU A 86 1.72 -5.05 -11.27
C LEU A 86 2.33 -6.36 -10.74
N PHE A 87 1.56 -7.44 -10.73
CA PHE A 87 2.02 -8.74 -10.24
C PHE A 87 3.12 -9.36 -11.10
N LYS A 88 3.11 -9.11 -12.43
CA LYS A 88 4.23 -9.48 -13.29
C LYS A 88 5.53 -8.81 -12.83
N TRP A 89 5.50 -7.54 -12.47
CA TRP A 89 6.68 -6.84 -11.95
C TRP A 89 7.17 -7.43 -10.62
N PHE A 90 6.25 -7.79 -9.71
CA PHE A 90 6.64 -8.39 -8.42
C PHE A 90 7.07 -9.86 -8.54
N ALA A 91 6.58 -10.58 -9.54
CA ALA A 91 7.06 -11.92 -9.86
C ALA A 91 8.55 -11.93 -10.27
N GLU A 92 9.05 -10.85 -10.88
CA GLU A 92 10.48 -10.65 -11.16
C GLU A 92 11.32 -10.50 -9.88
N LEU A 93 10.69 -10.18 -8.74
CA LEU A 93 11.30 -10.16 -7.41
C LEU A 93 11.07 -11.46 -6.61
N GLY A 94 10.58 -12.52 -7.26
CA GLY A 94 10.36 -13.82 -6.65
C GLY A 94 9.05 -13.97 -5.86
N ILE A 95 8.09 -13.03 -6.00
CA ILE A 95 6.81 -13.08 -5.30
C ILE A 95 5.68 -13.08 -6.33
N ASP A 96 4.95 -14.20 -6.43
CA ASP A 96 3.78 -14.33 -7.29
C ASP A 96 2.55 -13.57 -6.75
N GLU A 97 1.47 -13.52 -7.56
CA GLU A 97 0.24 -12.80 -7.17
C GLU A 97 -0.38 -13.37 -5.89
N ALA A 98 -0.40 -14.68 -5.70
CA ALA A 98 -1.02 -15.32 -4.54
C ALA A 98 -0.27 -14.92 -3.26
N THR A 99 1.02 -15.11 -3.25
CA THR A 99 1.91 -14.74 -2.15
C THR A 99 1.86 -13.22 -1.88
N PHE A 100 1.85 -12.40 -2.94
CA PHE A 100 1.75 -10.95 -2.79
C PHE A 100 0.46 -10.55 -2.06
N ARG A 101 -0.69 -11.14 -2.44
CA ARG A 101 -1.99 -10.86 -1.83
C ARG A 101 -2.09 -11.30 -0.37
N GLU A 102 -1.35 -12.31 0.01
CA GLU A 102 -1.31 -12.83 1.39
C GLU A 102 -0.38 -12.02 2.30
N ARG A 103 0.57 -11.28 1.74
CA ARG A 103 1.66 -10.67 2.51
C ARG A 103 1.76 -9.16 2.41
N VAL A 104 1.20 -8.55 1.36
CA VAL A 104 1.20 -7.10 1.15
C VAL A 104 -0.20 -6.55 1.33
N TYR A 105 -0.37 -5.59 2.23
CA TYR A 105 -1.65 -4.90 2.35
C TYR A 105 -1.83 -3.95 1.17
N MET A 106 -2.94 -4.12 0.45
CA MET A 106 -3.26 -3.29 -0.71
C MET A 106 -4.40 -2.34 -0.41
N ALA A 107 -4.08 -1.06 -0.48
CA ALA A 107 -4.99 0.05 -0.35
C ALA A 107 -5.07 0.88 -1.64
N ALA A 108 -5.89 1.91 -1.64
CA ALA A 108 -5.94 2.93 -2.68
C ALA A 108 -6.30 4.30 -2.07
N THR A 109 -5.95 5.38 -2.76
CA THR A 109 -6.31 6.75 -2.36
C THR A 109 -7.82 6.91 -2.26
N CYS A 110 -8.57 6.36 -3.24
CA CYS A 110 -10.02 6.20 -3.17
C CYS A 110 -10.42 4.72 -3.26
N ARG A 111 -11.49 4.32 -2.57
CA ARG A 111 -11.88 2.92 -2.43
C ARG A 111 -13.03 2.50 -3.35
N CYS A 112 -13.62 3.42 -4.07
CA CYS A 112 -14.69 3.19 -5.03
C CYS A 112 -14.21 3.50 -6.45
N PHE A 113 -14.85 2.89 -7.45
CA PHE A 113 -14.57 3.19 -8.84
C PHE A 113 -15.07 4.60 -9.19
N PRO A 114 -14.21 5.50 -9.68
CA PRO A 114 -14.59 6.89 -9.93
C PRO A 114 -15.45 7.10 -11.19
N GLY A 115 -15.62 6.08 -12.02
CA GLY A 115 -16.32 6.18 -13.30
C GLY A 115 -15.39 6.31 -14.49
N LYS A 116 -15.98 6.37 -15.69
CA LYS A 116 -15.26 6.52 -16.95
C LYS A 116 -15.17 7.98 -17.38
N GLN A 117 -14.13 8.30 -18.15
CA GLN A 117 -14.04 9.55 -18.88
C GLN A 117 -14.86 9.47 -20.18
N PRO A 118 -15.37 10.62 -20.72
CA PRO A 118 -16.11 10.63 -21.99
C PRO A 118 -15.34 10.06 -23.18
N ARG A 119 -14.01 10.19 -23.17
CA ARG A 119 -13.11 9.69 -24.22
C ARG A 119 -12.53 8.30 -23.94
N GLY A 120 -13.09 7.59 -22.96
CA GLY A 120 -12.60 6.29 -22.50
C GLY A 120 -11.52 6.39 -21.41
N GLY A 121 -11.23 5.26 -20.80
CA GLY A 121 -10.37 5.19 -19.61
C GLY A 121 -11.11 5.54 -18.32
N ASP A 122 -10.49 5.25 -17.20
CA ASP A 122 -11.06 5.54 -15.89
C ASP A 122 -10.79 7.00 -15.51
N ARG A 123 -11.77 7.65 -14.89
CA ARG A 123 -11.63 9.01 -14.37
C ARG A 123 -10.65 9.01 -13.19
N VAL A 124 -9.87 10.06 -13.07
CA VAL A 124 -9.12 10.31 -11.85
C VAL A 124 -10.09 10.83 -10.78
N PRO A 125 -10.02 10.34 -9.53
CA PRO A 125 -10.79 10.92 -8.43
C PRO A 125 -10.55 12.42 -8.29
N SER A 126 -11.62 13.16 -7.95
CA SER A 126 -11.52 14.59 -7.65
C SER A 126 -10.88 14.82 -6.27
N ASP A 127 -10.42 16.05 -6.01
CA ASP A 127 -9.83 16.41 -4.71
C ASP A 127 -10.83 16.21 -3.57
N ALA A 128 -12.12 16.50 -3.78
CA ALA A 128 -13.18 16.28 -2.79
C ALA A 128 -13.32 14.77 -2.46
N GLU A 129 -13.28 13.90 -3.47
CA GLU A 129 -13.36 12.45 -3.29
C GLU A 129 -12.11 11.91 -2.55
N VAL A 130 -10.94 12.45 -2.88
CA VAL A 130 -9.68 12.15 -2.19
C VAL A 130 -9.78 12.56 -0.72
N GLN A 131 -10.21 13.78 -0.41
CA GLN A 131 -10.39 14.27 0.96
C GLN A 131 -11.40 13.43 1.75
N ASN A 132 -12.52 13.07 1.15
CA ASN A 132 -13.52 12.19 1.77
C ASN A 132 -12.99 10.80 2.09
N CYS A 133 -12.05 10.30 1.28
CA CYS A 133 -11.48 8.96 1.44
C CYS A 133 -10.23 8.92 2.34
N ARG A 134 -9.53 10.05 2.48
CA ARG A 134 -8.27 10.18 3.23
C ARG A 134 -8.32 9.61 4.66
N PRO A 135 -9.34 9.87 5.51
CA PRO A 135 -9.37 9.35 6.87
C PRO A 135 -9.34 7.80 6.95
N TRP A 136 -9.86 7.13 5.92
CA TRP A 136 -9.80 5.67 5.85
C TRP A 136 -8.37 5.17 5.66
N LEU A 137 -7.62 5.78 4.75
CA LEU A 137 -6.23 5.42 4.49
C LEU A 137 -5.32 5.77 5.69
N GLU A 138 -5.51 6.92 6.29
CA GLU A 138 -4.77 7.35 7.49
C GLU A 138 -4.96 6.34 8.64
N ARG A 139 -6.20 5.91 8.88
CA ARG A 139 -6.48 4.90 9.90
C ARG A 139 -5.86 3.54 9.61
N GLU A 140 -5.81 3.12 8.35
CA GLU A 140 -5.09 1.89 7.98
C GLU A 140 -3.60 2.01 8.24
N ILE A 141 -2.98 3.13 7.91
CA ILE A 141 -1.56 3.38 8.19
C ILE A 141 -1.26 3.32 9.69
N GLU A 142 -2.11 3.91 10.53
CA GLU A 142 -1.99 3.82 12.00
C GLU A 142 -2.08 2.37 12.49
N LEU A 143 -3.04 1.60 11.96
CA LEU A 143 -3.27 0.21 12.38
C LEU A 143 -2.19 -0.75 11.86
N LEU A 144 -1.67 -0.52 10.67
CA LEU A 144 -0.65 -1.37 10.04
C LEU A 144 0.74 -1.06 10.56
N GLU A 145 1.05 0.21 10.86
CA GLU A 145 2.40 0.68 11.17
C GLU A 145 3.43 0.16 10.15
N PRO A 146 3.27 0.49 8.85
CA PRO A 146 4.15 -0.02 7.82
C PRO A 146 5.56 0.55 7.96
N ASP A 147 6.56 -0.22 7.55
CA ASP A 147 7.95 0.23 7.43
C ASP A 147 8.29 0.59 5.99
N LEU A 148 7.53 0.03 5.02
CA LEU A 148 7.65 0.29 3.58
C LEU A 148 6.30 0.64 2.97
N LEU A 149 6.22 1.80 2.32
CA LEU A 149 5.09 2.30 1.56
C LEU A 149 5.42 2.33 0.06
N LEU A 150 4.56 1.71 -0.74
CA LEU A 150 4.66 1.62 -2.20
C LEU A 150 3.49 2.36 -2.85
N PRO A 151 3.54 3.71 -3.00
CA PRO A 151 2.52 4.44 -3.72
C PRO A 151 2.65 4.22 -5.23
N VAL A 152 1.54 3.88 -5.90
CA VAL A 152 1.47 3.46 -7.30
C VAL A 152 0.70 4.48 -8.14
N GLY A 153 1.40 5.18 -9.02
CA GLY A 153 0.84 6.24 -9.86
C GLY A 153 0.82 7.62 -9.20
N ARG A 154 0.70 8.66 -10.03
CA ARG A 154 0.83 10.06 -9.61
C ARG A 154 -0.06 10.42 -8.41
N LEU A 155 -1.37 10.15 -8.49
CA LEU A 155 -2.30 10.52 -7.44
C LEU A 155 -1.93 9.90 -6.07
N ALA A 156 -1.53 8.63 -6.06
CA ALA A 156 -1.10 7.96 -4.83
C ALA A 156 0.23 8.51 -4.30
N ILE A 157 1.17 8.83 -5.19
CA ILE A 157 2.47 9.42 -4.82
C ILE A 157 2.26 10.78 -4.14
N GLU A 158 1.40 11.62 -4.70
CA GLU A 158 1.11 12.97 -4.22
C GLU A 158 0.35 13.01 -2.86
N GLN A 159 -0.16 11.86 -2.39
CA GLN A 159 -0.69 11.78 -1.02
C GLN A 159 0.42 11.79 0.05
N PHE A 160 1.64 11.42 -0.30
CA PHE A 160 2.74 11.22 0.63
C PHE A 160 3.96 12.08 0.35
N LEU A 161 4.12 12.51 -0.90
CA LEU A 161 5.29 13.27 -1.38
C LEU A 161 4.83 14.55 -2.10
N PRO A 162 5.66 15.59 -2.17
CA PRO A 162 5.33 16.82 -2.89
C PRO A 162 4.95 16.56 -4.36
N ALA A 163 4.02 17.35 -4.90
CA ALA A 163 3.64 17.26 -6.31
C ALA A 163 4.81 17.66 -7.22
N LYS A 164 5.39 16.67 -7.90
CA LYS A 164 6.53 16.82 -8.81
C LYS A 164 6.42 15.85 -9.98
N PRO A 165 7.20 16.07 -11.07
CA PRO A 165 7.30 15.09 -12.15
C PRO A 165 7.71 13.69 -11.66
N LEU A 166 7.17 12.63 -12.28
CA LEU A 166 7.47 11.25 -11.88
C LEU A 166 8.96 10.90 -11.88
N VAL A 167 9.73 11.52 -12.79
CA VAL A 167 11.20 11.35 -12.88
C VAL A 167 11.94 11.78 -11.62
N GLU A 168 11.34 12.65 -10.80
CA GLU A 168 11.93 13.10 -9.55
C GLU A 168 11.62 12.15 -8.38
N HIS A 169 10.64 11.27 -8.51
CA HIS A 169 10.19 10.35 -7.47
C HIS A 169 10.57 8.89 -7.74
N ILE A 170 10.29 8.40 -8.95
CA ILE A 170 10.50 6.99 -9.29
C ILE A 170 11.99 6.65 -9.27
N GLY A 171 12.34 5.48 -8.73
CA GLY A 171 13.72 5.03 -8.59
C GLY A 171 14.47 5.64 -7.41
N LYS A 172 13.75 6.28 -6.47
CA LYS A 172 14.28 6.81 -5.22
C LYS A 172 13.56 6.18 -4.02
N GLN A 173 14.27 6.00 -2.92
CA GLN A 173 13.72 5.74 -1.60
C GLN A 173 13.76 7.05 -0.82
N GLN A 174 12.64 7.43 -0.25
CA GLN A 174 12.48 8.64 0.53
C GLN A 174 11.97 8.26 1.91
N ARG A 175 12.51 8.87 2.96
CA ARG A 175 12.06 8.66 4.32
C ARG A 175 11.13 9.80 4.73
N ILE A 176 9.93 9.45 5.20
CA ILE A 176 8.95 10.42 5.69
C ILE A 176 8.52 10.07 7.12
N THR A 177 7.92 11.05 7.79
CA THR A 177 7.24 10.83 9.07
C THR A 177 5.73 10.90 8.84
N LEU A 178 5.02 9.83 9.21
CA LEU A 178 3.57 9.75 9.09
C LEU A 178 3.01 9.05 10.33
N ALA A 179 1.93 9.57 10.92
CA ALA A 179 1.37 9.06 12.18
C ALA A 179 2.44 8.89 13.30
N ASN A 180 3.34 9.88 13.43
CA ASN A 180 4.46 9.90 14.38
C ASN A 180 5.48 8.76 14.23
N ARG A 181 5.53 8.12 13.06
CA ARG A 181 6.48 7.06 12.74
C ARG A 181 7.24 7.39 11.47
N ALA A 182 8.53 7.09 11.47
CA ALA A 182 9.34 7.14 10.26
C ALA A 182 9.07 5.87 9.42
N LEU A 183 8.82 6.05 8.12
CA LEU A 183 8.70 4.95 7.15
C LEU A 183 9.37 5.31 5.83
N ASP A 184 9.75 4.29 5.09
CA ASP A 184 10.37 4.45 3.78
C ASP A 184 9.33 4.38 2.68
N VAL A 185 9.42 5.29 1.71
CA VAL A 185 8.54 5.39 0.56
C VAL A 185 9.34 5.10 -0.71
N ILE A 186 8.91 4.12 -1.49
CA ILE A 186 9.47 3.80 -2.81
C ILE A 186 8.34 3.88 -3.83
N PRO A 187 8.23 5.02 -4.56
CA PRO A 187 7.16 5.22 -5.53
C PRO A 187 7.30 4.34 -6.77
N LEU A 188 6.15 3.91 -7.30
CA LEU A 188 6.04 3.14 -8.54
C LEU A 188 5.18 3.86 -9.58
N PRO A 189 5.46 3.69 -10.88
CA PRO A 189 4.60 4.22 -11.92
C PRO A 189 3.28 3.43 -11.97
N HIS A 190 2.24 4.02 -12.60
CA HIS A 190 0.98 3.32 -12.77
C HIS A 190 1.12 2.14 -13.75
N PRO A 191 0.67 0.93 -13.40
CA PRO A 191 0.87 -0.28 -14.21
C PRO A 191 -0.14 -0.46 -15.34
N SER A 192 -1.02 0.52 -15.62
CA SER A 192 -2.01 0.40 -16.69
C SER A 192 -1.39 0.30 -18.06
N GLY A 193 -2.05 -0.44 -18.97
CA GLY A 193 -1.63 -0.52 -20.36
C GLY A 193 -1.65 0.81 -21.11
N ALA A 194 -2.46 1.78 -20.67
CA ALA A 194 -2.50 3.13 -21.22
C ALA A 194 -1.25 3.96 -20.89
N SER A 195 -0.51 3.63 -19.83
CA SER A 195 0.73 4.32 -19.49
C SER A 195 1.90 3.75 -20.27
N THR A 196 2.50 4.56 -21.16
CA THR A 196 3.74 4.20 -21.85
C THR A 196 4.98 4.46 -21.01
N TRP A 197 4.86 5.28 -19.96
CA TRP A 197 5.96 5.79 -19.16
C TRP A 197 6.91 4.68 -18.62
N PRO A 198 6.43 3.56 -18.04
CA PRO A 198 7.33 2.52 -17.53
C PRO A 198 8.00 1.68 -18.64
N ARG A 199 7.63 1.91 -19.91
CA ARG A 199 8.16 1.18 -21.09
C ARG A 199 9.11 2.01 -21.94
N THR A 200 9.18 3.32 -21.70
CA THR A 200 10.05 4.28 -22.41
C THR A 200 11.05 4.93 -21.46
N GLU A 201 12.19 5.38 -21.98
CA GLU A 201 13.16 6.10 -21.15
C GLU A 201 12.70 7.53 -20.82
N PRO A 202 13.01 8.04 -19.62
CA PRO A 202 13.78 7.41 -18.54
C PRO A 202 12.95 6.50 -17.62
N GLY A 203 11.65 6.38 -17.86
CA GLY A 203 10.71 5.66 -17.00
C GLY A 203 11.04 4.19 -16.81
N LYS A 204 11.48 3.51 -17.88
CA LYS A 204 11.91 2.10 -17.84
C LYS A 204 13.07 1.90 -16.85
N THR A 205 14.14 2.66 -17.01
CA THR A 205 15.33 2.58 -16.14
C THR A 205 14.99 2.93 -14.69
N LEU A 206 14.17 3.97 -14.47
CA LEU A 206 13.76 4.39 -13.13
C LEU A 206 12.84 3.36 -12.46
N THR A 207 11.95 2.72 -13.21
CA THR A 207 11.10 1.64 -12.70
C THR A 207 11.95 0.44 -12.25
N GLN A 208 12.90 0.00 -13.04
CA GLN A 208 13.85 -1.06 -12.68
C GLN A 208 14.65 -0.71 -11.42
N ARG A 209 15.07 0.56 -11.30
CA ARG A 209 15.76 1.04 -10.10
C ARG A 209 14.86 0.97 -8.86
N ALA A 210 13.58 1.36 -8.97
CA ALA A 210 12.62 1.27 -7.88
C ALA A 210 12.47 -0.18 -7.40
N PHE A 211 12.34 -1.15 -8.30
CA PHE A 211 12.26 -2.57 -7.93
C PHE A 211 13.54 -3.09 -7.27
N ARG A 212 14.71 -2.65 -7.71
CA ARG A 212 15.97 -2.98 -7.00
C ARG A 212 16.04 -2.42 -5.59
N LEU A 213 15.48 -1.23 -5.34
CA LEU A 213 15.38 -0.66 -4.00
C LEU A 213 14.39 -1.47 -3.13
N ILE A 214 13.23 -1.83 -3.67
CA ILE A 214 12.23 -2.68 -2.98
C ILE A 214 12.87 -4.01 -2.57
N ALA A 215 13.52 -4.71 -3.50
CA ALA A 215 14.16 -6.01 -3.24
C ALA A 215 15.22 -5.96 -2.12
N LYS A 216 15.88 -4.80 -1.93
CA LYS A 216 16.88 -4.59 -0.89
C LYS A 216 16.30 -4.13 0.46
N HIS A 217 15.04 -3.67 0.48
CA HIS A 217 14.44 -3.13 1.68
C HIS A 217 14.21 -4.22 2.75
N PRO A 218 14.56 -3.99 4.03
CA PRO A 218 14.43 -5.01 5.08
C PRO A 218 13.03 -5.60 5.20
N ALA A 219 11.98 -4.75 5.22
CA ALA A 219 10.59 -5.22 5.32
C ALA A 219 10.16 -6.08 4.12
N TRP A 220 10.68 -5.81 2.91
CA TRP A 220 10.44 -6.65 1.74
C TRP A 220 11.18 -8.00 1.84
N ARG A 221 12.43 -7.98 2.27
CA ARG A 221 13.23 -9.21 2.43
C ARG A 221 12.63 -10.14 3.48
N GLU A 222 12.19 -9.60 4.61
CA GLU A 222 11.49 -10.38 5.64
C GLU A 222 10.22 -11.03 5.08
N LEU A 223 9.43 -10.29 4.31
CA LEU A 223 8.24 -10.79 3.65
C LEU A 223 8.57 -11.88 2.62
N ALA A 224 9.65 -11.75 1.85
CA ALA A 224 10.05 -12.72 0.83
C ALA A 224 10.67 -14.01 1.41
N THR A 225 11.34 -13.94 2.57
CA THR A 225 11.99 -15.13 3.20
C THR A 225 11.02 -16.04 3.94
N GLN A 226 9.78 -15.66 4.15
CA GLN A 226 8.74 -16.50 4.77
C GLN A 226 8.04 -17.43 3.75
N VAL A 227 8.61 -17.58 2.55
CA VAL A 227 8.12 -18.47 1.48
C VAL A 227 8.56 -19.92 1.74
#